data_a36be08a140f41b9a178ecdca4e14909
#
_entry.id   a36be08a140f41b9a178ecdca4e14909
#
_cell.length_a   1.000
_cell.length_b   1.000
_cell.length_c   1.000
_cell.angle_alpha   90.00
_cell.angle_beta   90.00
_cell.angle_gamma   90.00
#
_symmetry.space_group_name_H-M   'P 1'
#
loop_
_entity.id
_entity.type
_entity.pdbx_description
1 polymer ?
#
loop_
_entity_poly.entity_id
_entity_poly.type
_entity_poly.pdbx_seq_one_letter_code
_entity_poly.pdbx_strand_id
1 'polypeptide(L)'
;MIKLKDILNEIGDLSAGMYDVTGPLFEAGGKRYTKYKFNTDSGLRYDVVFYYTRSDVEVWFETFGNVKPEDPQFSGDKLDMSKTTDKGELYKVMATTFGIIEHYLTAKDAGRPYGIKDDMSPFQMHMNSNTDNPPDMMRIEPTKEKDKTGGDRAEDKRREKLYMQYLKKQGYKARLAGSTIVVDISEYIK
;
A
#
# COMPACT_ATOMS: atom_id res chain seq x y z
N MET A 1 -21.37 9.72 -15.58
CA MET A 1 -21.14 8.54 -14.71
C MET A 1 -20.03 7.71 -15.35
N ILE A 2 -18.84 7.70 -14.78
CA ILE A 2 -17.68 6.95 -15.31
C ILE A 2 -17.98 5.45 -15.12
N LYS A 3 -17.88 4.67 -16.19
CA LYS A 3 -18.17 3.23 -16.11
C LYS A 3 -16.98 2.52 -15.45
N LEU A 4 -17.25 1.52 -14.60
CA LEU A 4 -16.21 0.73 -13.92
C LEU A 4 -15.19 0.13 -14.91
N LYS A 5 -15.61 -0.11 -16.17
CA LYS A 5 -14.74 -0.63 -17.23
C LYS A 5 -13.69 0.40 -17.69
N ASP A 6 -14.07 1.68 -17.74
CA ASP A 6 -13.16 2.77 -18.13
C ASP A 6 -12.11 2.96 -17.03
N ILE A 7 -12.56 2.88 -15.77
CA ILE A 7 -11.73 2.85 -14.57
C ILE A 7 -10.65 1.74 -14.61
N LEU A 8 -11.04 0.54 -15.04
CA LEU A 8 -10.15 -0.62 -15.08
C LEU A 8 -9.10 -0.56 -16.18
N ASN A 9 -9.41 0.10 -17.28
CA ASN A 9 -8.45 0.33 -18.34
C ASN A 9 -7.40 1.37 -17.94
N GLU A 10 -7.79 2.40 -17.17
CA GLU A 10 -6.90 3.45 -16.69
C GLU A 10 -5.98 2.96 -15.55
N ILE A 11 -6.46 2.10 -14.62
CA ILE A 11 -5.63 1.56 -13.52
C ILE A 11 -4.49 0.67 -14.04
N GLY A 12 -4.62 0.14 -15.23
CA GLY A 12 -3.56 -0.67 -15.81
C GLY A 12 -2.54 0.09 -16.62
N ASP A 13 -2.77 1.37 -16.78
CA ASP A 13 -1.84 2.26 -17.40
C ASP A 13 -1.08 3.00 -16.29
N LEU A 14 0.16 2.57 -16.02
CA LEU A 14 1.11 3.29 -15.17
C LEU A 14 1.36 4.73 -15.68
N SER A 15 0.79 5.10 -16.84
CA SER A 15 0.81 6.43 -17.40
C SER A 15 0.07 7.48 -16.55
N ALA A 16 -0.83 7.07 -15.65
CA ALA A 16 -1.49 7.98 -14.70
C ALA A 16 -0.49 8.72 -13.80
N GLY A 17 0.77 8.30 -13.84
CA GLY A 17 1.82 8.80 -12.95
C GLY A 17 1.62 8.33 -11.52
N MET A 18 2.70 8.37 -10.75
CA MET A 18 2.65 8.12 -9.31
C MET A 18 3.03 9.41 -8.57
N TYR A 19 2.75 9.48 -7.30
CA TYR A 19 3.28 10.54 -6.44
C TYR A 19 4.73 10.26 -6.08
N ASP A 20 5.48 11.30 -5.71
CA ASP A 20 6.80 11.14 -5.14
C ASP A 20 6.70 10.47 -3.77
N VAL A 21 7.50 9.43 -3.57
CA VAL A 21 7.47 8.59 -2.37
C VAL A 21 8.71 8.82 -1.53
N THR A 22 8.51 8.99 -0.24
CA THR A 22 9.58 8.98 0.78
C THR A 22 9.58 7.61 1.47
N GLY A 23 10.73 6.96 1.50
CA GLY A 23 10.90 5.64 2.10
C GLY A 23 11.80 4.74 1.24
N PRO A 24 12.08 3.52 1.72
CA PRO A 24 11.57 2.92 2.96
C PRO A 24 12.14 3.59 4.23
N LEU A 25 11.27 3.81 5.22
CA LEU A 25 11.65 4.29 6.54
C LEU A 25 11.56 3.10 7.51
N PHE A 26 12.66 2.79 8.16
CA PHE A 26 12.73 1.72 9.15
C PHE A 26 12.63 2.33 10.56
N GLU A 27 11.84 1.72 11.42
CA GLU A 27 11.74 2.17 12.81
C GLU A 27 13.02 1.84 13.57
N ALA A 28 13.54 2.79 14.33
CA ALA A 28 14.74 2.63 15.13
C ALA A 28 14.53 1.52 16.17
N GLY A 29 15.30 0.42 16.07
CA GLY A 29 15.21 -0.74 16.97
C GLY A 29 14.18 -1.78 16.60
N GLY A 30 13.31 -1.56 15.62
CA GLY A 30 12.30 -2.50 15.18
C GLY A 30 12.57 -3.07 13.79
N LYS A 31 13.08 -4.29 13.72
CA LYS A 31 13.39 -4.99 12.46
C LYS A 31 12.16 -5.49 11.70
N ARG A 32 10.95 -5.05 12.06
CA ARG A 32 9.69 -5.63 11.55
C ARG A 32 8.76 -4.62 10.91
N TYR A 33 9.16 -3.37 10.81
CA TYR A 33 8.30 -2.29 10.40
C TYR A 33 8.97 -1.46 9.32
N THR A 34 8.29 -1.32 8.20
CA THR A 34 8.74 -0.46 7.10
C THR A 34 7.60 0.46 6.71
N LYS A 35 7.88 1.73 6.57
CA LYS A 35 6.91 2.76 6.21
C LYS A 35 7.34 3.50 4.96
N TYR A 36 6.38 3.78 4.10
CA TYR A 36 6.49 4.70 2.98
C TYR A 36 5.46 5.80 3.13
N LYS A 37 5.78 6.98 2.64
CA LYS A 37 4.91 8.15 2.68
C LYS A 37 4.85 8.82 1.32
N PHE A 38 3.68 9.32 0.97
CA PHE A 38 3.52 10.22 -0.18
C PHE A 38 2.42 11.25 0.08
N ASN A 39 2.54 12.40 -0.58
CA ASN A 39 1.55 13.46 -0.51
C ASN A 39 0.79 13.54 -1.83
N THR A 40 -0.53 13.78 -1.75
CA THR A 40 -1.38 13.98 -2.91
C THR A 40 -1.45 15.44 -3.32
N ASP A 41 -1.89 15.70 -4.54
CA ASP A 41 -2.06 17.06 -5.04
C ASP A 41 -3.15 17.83 -4.24
N SER A 42 -4.09 17.13 -3.61
CA SER A 42 -5.11 17.70 -2.72
C SER A 42 -4.62 17.99 -1.29
N GLY A 43 -3.34 17.76 -1.00
CA GLY A 43 -2.73 18.03 0.31
C GLY A 43 -3.01 16.96 1.38
N LEU A 44 -3.39 15.75 0.96
CA LEU A 44 -3.45 14.59 1.86
C LEU A 44 -2.10 13.89 1.89
N ARG A 45 -1.72 13.35 3.05
CA ARG A 45 -0.60 12.42 3.18
C ARG A 45 -1.11 11.01 3.36
N TYR A 46 -0.51 10.08 2.64
CA TYR A 46 -0.71 8.65 2.79
C TYR A 46 0.55 8.01 3.35
N ASP A 47 0.36 7.20 4.39
CA ASP A 47 1.40 6.34 4.94
C ASP A 47 1.03 4.88 4.59
N VAL A 48 1.92 4.18 3.90
CA VAL A 48 1.81 2.74 3.61
C VAL A 48 2.79 2.00 4.51
N VAL A 49 2.25 1.13 5.33
CA VAL A 49 2.99 0.49 6.41
C VAL A 49 3.01 -1.00 6.22
N PHE A 50 4.19 -1.58 6.22
CA PHE A 50 4.43 -3.02 6.20
C PHE A 50 4.87 -3.48 7.57
N TYR A 51 4.15 -4.42 8.14
CA TYR A 51 4.50 -5.06 9.39
C TYR A 51 4.83 -6.53 9.14
N TYR A 52 6.09 -6.89 9.31
CA TYR A 52 6.60 -8.24 9.10
C TYR A 52 6.38 -9.07 10.36
N THR A 53 5.51 -10.07 10.28
CA THR A 53 5.25 -11.04 11.34
C THR A 53 5.96 -12.37 11.06
N ARG A 54 5.77 -13.37 11.91
CA ARG A 54 6.29 -14.73 11.67
C ARG A 54 5.49 -15.49 10.63
N SER A 55 4.22 -15.14 10.44
CA SER A 55 3.26 -15.87 9.59
C SER A 55 2.95 -15.14 8.29
N ASP A 56 3.01 -13.82 8.30
CA ASP A 56 2.59 -12.99 7.17
C ASP A 56 3.24 -11.60 7.21
N VAL A 57 3.06 -10.85 6.12
CA VAL A 57 3.33 -9.41 6.05
C VAL A 57 1.99 -8.70 6.04
N GLU A 58 1.70 -7.92 7.07
CA GLU A 58 0.50 -7.07 7.11
C GLU A 58 0.77 -5.72 6.46
N VAL A 59 -0.11 -5.27 5.59
CA VAL A 59 -0.04 -3.96 4.92
C VAL A 59 -1.19 -3.10 5.38
N TRP A 60 -0.86 -1.96 5.98
CA TRP A 60 -1.82 -0.99 6.46
C TRP A 60 -1.69 0.33 5.72
N PHE A 61 -2.80 1.05 5.66
CA PHE A 61 -2.86 2.39 5.07
C PHE A 61 -3.36 3.38 6.11
N GLU A 62 -2.68 4.51 6.21
CA GLU A 62 -3.09 5.62 7.05
C GLU A 62 -3.15 6.88 6.19
N THR A 63 -4.18 7.70 6.39
CA THR A 63 -4.35 8.96 5.68
C THR A 63 -4.39 10.11 6.68
N PHE A 64 -3.73 11.21 6.33
CA PHE A 64 -3.64 12.41 7.14
C PHE A 64 -4.07 13.62 6.32
N GLY A 65 -4.90 14.49 6.92
CA GLY A 65 -5.26 15.80 6.41
C GLY A 65 -4.51 16.91 7.12
N ASN A 66 -4.74 18.17 6.70
CA ASN A 66 -4.12 19.34 7.31
C ASN A 66 -2.59 19.25 7.40
N VAL A 67 -1.98 18.64 6.38
CA VAL A 67 -0.53 18.46 6.29
C VAL A 67 0.13 19.81 6.09
N LYS A 68 1.07 20.16 6.96
CA LYS A 68 1.77 21.44 6.90
C LYS A 68 2.85 21.41 5.81
N PRO A 69 2.91 22.41 4.93
CA PRO A 69 3.92 22.44 3.86
C PRO A 69 5.37 22.42 4.36
N GLU A 70 5.62 23.01 5.54
CA GLU A 70 6.94 23.04 6.18
C GLU A 70 7.35 21.72 6.82
N ASP A 71 6.38 20.81 7.08
CA ASP A 71 6.62 19.49 7.67
C ASP A 71 5.67 18.44 7.08
N PRO A 72 5.78 18.16 5.78
CA PRO A 72 4.80 17.29 5.09
C PRO A 72 4.88 15.83 5.49
N GLN A 73 5.94 15.40 6.17
CA GLN A 73 6.15 14.00 6.52
C GLN A 73 5.68 13.64 7.93
N PHE A 74 5.56 14.62 8.82
CA PHE A 74 5.25 14.36 10.24
C PHE A 74 4.01 15.09 10.75
N SER A 75 3.58 16.17 10.05
CA SER A 75 2.36 16.89 10.40
C SER A 75 1.12 16.23 9.82
N GLY A 76 -0.03 16.64 10.33
CA GLY A 76 -1.36 16.26 9.84
C GLY A 76 -2.19 15.48 10.85
N ASP A 77 -3.50 15.61 10.70
CA ASP A 77 -4.48 14.92 11.52
C ASP A 77 -4.86 13.60 10.84
N LYS A 78 -4.83 12.49 11.58
CA LYS A 78 -5.26 11.20 11.06
C LYS A 78 -6.74 11.26 10.65
N LEU A 79 -7.01 10.89 9.41
CA LEU A 79 -8.35 10.90 8.85
C LEU A 79 -8.94 9.49 8.78
N ASP A 80 -10.27 9.46 8.86
CA ASP A 80 -11.03 8.27 8.49
C ASP A 80 -10.90 8.02 6.99
N MET A 81 -10.31 6.88 6.63
CA MET A 81 -10.07 6.47 5.24
C MET A 81 -11.35 6.42 4.39
N SER A 82 -12.52 6.28 5.02
CA SER A 82 -13.81 6.24 4.31
C SER A 82 -14.18 7.59 3.66
N LYS A 83 -13.55 8.69 4.10
CA LYS A 83 -13.95 10.06 3.70
C LYS A 83 -13.01 10.70 2.66
N THR A 84 -11.92 10.06 2.28
CA THR A 84 -10.78 10.77 1.69
C THR A 84 -10.59 10.64 0.17
N THR A 85 -11.29 9.76 -0.51
CA THR A 85 -10.91 9.38 -1.87
C THR A 85 -11.74 9.99 -3.00
N ASP A 86 -12.57 10.98 -2.74
CA ASP A 86 -13.55 11.47 -3.72
C ASP A 86 -13.04 12.62 -4.61
N LYS A 87 -11.73 12.87 -4.67
CA LYS A 87 -11.16 14.04 -5.35
C LYS A 87 -10.51 13.74 -6.73
N GLY A 88 -10.85 12.64 -7.37
CA GLY A 88 -10.28 12.29 -8.68
C GLY A 88 -8.85 11.74 -8.66
N GLU A 89 -8.25 11.62 -7.47
CA GLU A 89 -6.87 11.16 -7.28
C GLU A 89 -6.72 9.64 -7.06
N LEU A 90 -7.85 8.93 -7.03
CA LEU A 90 -7.88 7.50 -6.67
C LEU A 90 -6.88 6.66 -7.46
N TYR A 91 -6.76 6.90 -8.77
CA TYR A 91 -5.87 6.13 -9.63
C TYR A 91 -4.40 6.37 -9.34
N LYS A 92 -4.04 7.63 -9.15
CA LYS A 92 -2.67 8.03 -8.82
C LYS A 92 -2.27 7.50 -7.45
N VAL A 93 -3.18 7.55 -6.47
CA VAL A 93 -3.02 6.93 -5.14
C VAL A 93 -2.83 5.43 -5.25
N MET A 94 -3.67 4.75 -6.03
CA MET A 94 -3.58 3.31 -6.26
C MET A 94 -2.27 2.92 -6.94
N ALA A 95 -1.90 3.59 -8.04
CA ALA A 95 -0.65 3.34 -8.76
C ALA A 95 0.56 3.52 -7.84
N THR A 96 0.57 4.58 -7.02
CA THR A 96 1.63 4.83 -6.04
C THR A 96 1.69 3.72 -4.99
N THR A 97 0.55 3.34 -4.42
CA THR A 97 0.46 2.28 -3.41
C THR A 97 0.99 0.95 -3.93
N PHE A 98 0.63 0.57 -5.15
CA PHE A 98 1.09 -0.70 -5.72
C PHE A 98 2.55 -0.65 -6.16
N GLY A 99 3.05 0.50 -6.63
CA GLY A 99 4.48 0.69 -6.85
C GLY A 99 5.29 0.53 -5.54
N ILE A 100 4.75 1.00 -4.42
CA ILE A 100 5.34 0.80 -3.10
C ILE A 100 5.35 -0.69 -2.71
N ILE A 101 4.26 -1.43 -2.95
CA ILE A 101 4.20 -2.88 -2.67
C ILE A 101 5.23 -3.64 -3.51
N GLU A 102 5.34 -3.32 -4.80
CA GLU A 102 6.33 -3.93 -5.68
C GLU A 102 7.76 -3.62 -5.22
N HIS A 103 8.05 -2.36 -4.89
CA HIS A 103 9.36 -1.99 -4.34
C HIS A 103 9.67 -2.72 -3.04
N TYR A 104 8.71 -2.83 -2.13
CA TYR A 104 8.90 -3.56 -0.87
C TYR A 104 9.31 -5.02 -1.10
N LEU A 105 8.70 -5.69 -2.07
CA LEU A 105 8.97 -7.11 -2.38
C LEU A 105 10.24 -7.32 -3.20
N THR A 106 10.55 -6.42 -4.13
CA THR A 106 11.54 -6.69 -5.18
C THR A 106 12.73 -5.75 -5.19
N ALA A 107 12.72 -4.65 -4.46
CA ALA A 107 13.63 -3.51 -4.60
C ALA A 107 13.67 -2.90 -6.01
N LYS A 108 12.79 -3.32 -6.91
CA LYS A 108 12.68 -2.72 -8.23
C LYS A 108 12.15 -1.32 -8.08
N ASP A 109 12.95 -0.37 -8.51
CA ASP A 109 12.52 1.00 -8.67
C ASP A 109 11.47 1.03 -9.80
N ALA A 110 10.24 1.36 -9.46
CA ALA A 110 9.17 1.56 -10.43
C ALA A 110 9.38 2.87 -11.23
N GLY A 111 10.65 3.25 -11.46
CA GLY A 111 11.06 4.43 -12.21
C GLY A 111 11.14 5.70 -11.36
N ARG A 112 11.29 5.59 -10.02
CA ARG A 112 11.29 6.75 -9.13
C ARG A 112 12.31 6.65 -7.99
N PRO A 113 12.80 7.81 -7.51
CA PRO A 113 13.80 7.83 -6.46
C PRO A 113 13.18 7.48 -5.09
N TYR A 114 13.20 6.23 -4.72
CA TYR A 114 12.94 5.81 -3.33
C TYR A 114 14.14 6.04 -2.41
N GLY A 115 15.04 6.91 -2.74
CA GLY A 115 16.10 7.44 -1.85
C GLY A 115 17.14 6.45 -1.30
N ILE A 116 16.93 5.14 -1.43
CA ILE A 116 17.84 4.10 -0.95
C ILE A 116 18.12 3.14 -2.11
N LYS A 117 19.37 3.12 -2.54
CA LYS A 117 19.90 2.13 -3.48
C LYS A 117 20.47 0.97 -2.66
N ASP A 118 19.62 0.10 -2.17
CA ASP A 118 20.06 -1.17 -1.62
C ASP A 118 19.77 -2.25 -2.65
N ASP A 119 20.75 -3.13 -2.90
CA ASP A 119 20.60 -4.30 -3.77
C ASP A 119 19.59 -5.32 -3.20
N MET A 120 19.06 -5.05 -2.03
CA MET A 120 18.16 -5.93 -1.27
C MET A 120 16.83 -5.24 -0.99
N SER A 121 15.73 -5.93 -1.28
CA SER A 121 14.39 -5.40 -0.96
C SER A 121 14.17 -5.30 0.56
N PRO A 122 13.32 -4.38 1.03
CA PRO A 122 12.94 -4.31 2.44
C PRO A 122 12.36 -5.63 2.96
N PHE A 123 11.66 -6.39 2.13
CA PHE A 123 11.19 -7.73 2.46
C PHE A 123 12.34 -8.69 2.72
N GLN A 124 13.36 -8.73 1.85
CA GLN A 124 14.56 -9.55 2.02
C GLN A 124 15.37 -9.15 3.27
N MET A 125 15.45 -7.84 3.56
CA MET A 125 16.07 -7.35 4.79
C MET A 125 15.37 -7.89 6.04
N HIS A 126 14.04 -7.93 6.02
CA HIS A 126 13.24 -8.51 7.10
C HIS A 126 13.43 -10.02 7.21
N MET A 127 13.48 -10.75 6.09
CA MET A 127 13.75 -12.18 6.05
C MET A 127 15.10 -12.52 6.67
N ASN A 128 16.16 -11.84 6.27
CA ASN A 128 17.52 -12.07 6.78
C ASN A 128 17.64 -11.83 8.29
N SER A 129 16.72 -11.06 8.85
CA SER A 129 16.64 -10.82 10.29
C SER A 129 15.83 -11.88 11.06
N ASN A 130 15.08 -12.77 10.34
CA ASN A 130 14.15 -13.75 10.90
C ASN A 130 14.17 -15.04 10.04
N THR A 131 15.26 -15.76 10.09
CA THR A 131 15.63 -16.82 9.13
C THR A 131 14.84 -18.14 9.23
N ASP A 132 14.13 -18.40 10.32
CA ASP A 132 13.65 -19.77 10.56
C ASP A 132 12.35 -20.13 9.81
N ASN A 133 11.54 -19.17 9.41
CA ASN A 133 10.32 -19.41 8.63
C ASN A 133 9.80 -18.09 8.02
N PRO A 134 10.26 -17.70 6.82
CA PRO A 134 9.80 -16.47 6.21
C PRO A 134 8.30 -16.57 5.86
N PRO A 135 7.52 -15.50 6.02
CA PRO A 135 6.11 -15.49 5.65
C PRO A 135 5.95 -15.61 4.13
N ASP A 136 5.08 -16.50 3.71
CA ASP A 136 4.71 -16.73 2.31
C ASP A 136 3.46 -15.96 1.86
N MET A 137 2.86 -15.23 2.79
CA MET A 137 1.62 -14.47 2.57
C MET A 137 1.77 -13.00 2.95
N MET A 138 1.16 -12.14 2.14
CA MET A 138 0.94 -10.74 2.46
C MET A 138 -0.54 -10.49 2.65
N ARG A 139 -0.93 -9.78 3.72
CA ARG A 139 -2.30 -9.39 4.03
C ARG A 139 -2.45 -7.90 3.81
N ILE A 140 -3.35 -7.51 2.94
CA ILE A 140 -3.67 -6.12 2.65
C ILE A 140 -5.06 -5.85 3.21
N GLU A 141 -5.14 -4.92 4.15
CA GLU A 141 -6.41 -4.47 4.72
C GLU A 141 -6.77 -3.12 4.06
N PRO A 142 -7.67 -3.09 3.07
CA PRO A 142 -8.04 -1.87 2.35
C PRO A 142 -8.70 -0.83 3.25
N THR A 143 -9.33 -1.30 4.36
CA THR A 143 -9.97 -0.46 5.37
C THR A 143 -9.95 -1.15 6.72
N LYS A 144 -9.59 -0.42 7.78
CA LYS A 144 -9.60 -0.94 9.17
C LYS A 144 -10.87 -0.60 9.95
N GLU A 145 -11.72 0.27 9.45
CA GLU A 145 -12.88 0.70 10.20
C GLU A 145 -14.10 -0.19 9.93
N LYS A 146 -14.35 -1.09 10.87
CA LYS A 146 -15.70 -1.60 11.08
C LYS A 146 -16.53 -0.39 11.58
N ASP A 147 -17.61 -0.08 10.89
CA ASP A 147 -18.58 0.81 11.52
C ASP A 147 -19.03 0.19 12.85
N LYS A 148 -19.52 1.01 13.77
CA LYS A 148 -19.98 0.55 15.09
C LYS A 148 -21.12 -0.46 15.00
N THR A 149 -21.69 -0.67 13.82
CA THR A 149 -22.79 -1.59 13.53
C THR A 149 -22.30 -2.91 12.90
N GLY A 150 -20.99 -3.02 12.59
CA GLY A 150 -20.36 -4.25 12.07
C GLY A 150 -20.66 -4.56 10.60
N GLY A 151 -21.25 -3.62 9.86
CA GLY A 151 -21.55 -3.77 8.44
C GLY A 151 -20.43 -3.28 7.54
N ASP A 152 -20.12 -4.06 6.49
CA ASP A 152 -19.24 -3.61 5.42
C ASP A 152 -19.91 -2.50 4.62
N ARG A 153 -19.32 -1.33 4.55
CA ARG A 153 -19.82 -0.25 3.70
C ARG A 153 -19.67 -0.61 2.22
N ALA A 154 -20.60 -0.15 1.38
CA ALA A 154 -20.53 -0.39 -0.06
C ALA A 154 -19.26 0.15 -0.71
N GLU A 155 -18.66 1.20 -0.14
CA GLU A 155 -17.39 1.79 -0.57
C GLU A 155 -16.21 0.87 -0.29
N ASP A 156 -16.21 0.14 0.84
CA ASP A 156 -15.16 -0.81 1.18
C ASP A 156 -15.12 -1.96 0.18
N LYS A 157 -16.29 -2.47 -0.23
CA LYS A 157 -16.40 -3.48 -1.28
C LYS A 157 -15.92 -3.01 -2.64
N ARG A 158 -16.09 -1.72 -2.96
CA ARG A 158 -15.52 -1.14 -4.19
C ARG A 158 -14.01 -1.11 -4.15
N ARG A 159 -13.41 -0.69 -3.02
CA ARG A 159 -11.96 -0.68 -2.83
C ARG A 159 -11.38 -2.08 -2.90
N GLU A 160 -11.95 -3.04 -2.14
CA GLU A 160 -11.52 -4.44 -2.19
C GLU A 160 -11.52 -4.98 -3.63
N LYS A 161 -12.62 -4.75 -4.37
CA LYS A 161 -12.73 -5.18 -5.76
C LYS A 161 -11.66 -4.53 -6.64
N LEU A 162 -11.39 -3.25 -6.44
CA LEU A 162 -10.40 -2.49 -7.17
C LEU A 162 -8.98 -3.02 -6.92
N TYR A 163 -8.62 -3.22 -5.64
CA TYR A 163 -7.34 -3.80 -5.26
C TYR A 163 -7.17 -5.21 -5.84
N MET A 164 -8.18 -6.07 -5.72
CA MET A 164 -8.14 -7.42 -6.27
C MET A 164 -7.94 -7.45 -7.78
N GLN A 165 -8.61 -6.56 -8.51
CA GLN A 165 -8.48 -6.49 -9.96
C GLN A 165 -7.08 -6.02 -10.37
N TYR A 166 -6.55 -5.02 -9.68
CA TYR A 166 -5.20 -4.55 -9.92
C TYR A 166 -4.16 -5.64 -9.66
N LEU A 167 -4.19 -6.27 -8.49
CA LEU A 167 -3.26 -7.35 -8.13
C LEU A 167 -3.28 -8.48 -9.16
N LYS A 168 -4.47 -8.92 -9.58
CA LYS A 168 -4.62 -9.95 -10.63
C LYS A 168 -4.05 -9.51 -11.97
N LYS A 169 -4.24 -8.23 -12.34
CA LYS A 169 -3.70 -7.70 -13.60
C LYS A 169 -2.17 -7.66 -13.60
N GLN A 170 -1.57 -7.40 -12.44
CA GLN A 170 -0.11 -7.44 -12.25
C GLN A 170 0.44 -8.87 -12.07
N GLY A 171 -0.41 -9.89 -12.15
CA GLY A 171 0.02 -11.29 -12.06
C GLY A 171 0.11 -11.85 -10.64
N TYR A 172 -0.24 -11.07 -9.62
CA TYR A 172 -0.22 -11.56 -8.26
C TYR A 172 -1.32 -12.62 -8.00
N LYS A 173 -0.96 -13.68 -7.31
CA LYS A 173 -1.90 -14.68 -6.82
C LYS A 173 -2.61 -14.14 -5.58
N ALA A 174 -3.74 -13.48 -5.78
CA ALA A 174 -4.50 -12.84 -4.72
C ALA A 174 -5.89 -13.46 -4.54
N ARG A 175 -6.36 -13.53 -3.28
CA ARG A 175 -7.71 -13.97 -2.92
C ARG A 175 -8.28 -13.11 -1.79
N LEU A 176 -9.61 -13.08 -1.68
CA LEU A 176 -10.29 -12.48 -0.54
C LEU A 176 -10.45 -13.50 0.59
N ALA A 177 -10.19 -13.06 1.82
CA ALA A 177 -10.46 -13.77 3.05
C ALA A 177 -11.19 -12.82 4.01
N GLY A 178 -12.53 -12.82 3.95
CA GLY A 178 -13.34 -11.77 4.57
C GLY A 178 -13.14 -10.43 3.87
N SER A 179 -12.82 -9.39 4.63
CA SER A 179 -12.46 -8.05 4.13
C SER A 179 -10.95 -7.88 3.86
N THR A 180 -10.14 -8.92 4.09
CA THR A 180 -8.69 -8.88 3.88
C THR A 180 -8.32 -9.50 2.54
N ILE A 181 -7.48 -8.83 1.79
CA ILE A 181 -6.86 -9.39 0.58
C ILE A 181 -5.59 -10.13 0.99
N VAL A 182 -5.52 -11.40 0.62
CA VAL A 182 -4.34 -12.24 0.87
C VAL A 182 -3.64 -12.48 -0.44
N VAL A 183 -2.36 -12.15 -0.49
CA VAL A 183 -1.47 -12.30 -1.65
C VAL A 183 -0.41 -13.35 -1.34
N ASP A 184 -0.23 -14.32 -2.22
CA ASP A 184 0.87 -15.28 -2.15
C ASP A 184 2.18 -14.57 -2.58
N ILE A 185 3.14 -14.53 -1.68
CA ILE A 185 4.46 -13.91 -1.88
C ILE A 185 5.60 -14.93 -1.82
N SER A 186 5.30 -16.22 -1.88
CA SER A 186 6.28 -17.31 -1.79
C SER A 186 7.37 -17.25 -2.86
N GLU A 187 7.08 -16.68 -4.03
CA GLU A 187 8.04 -16.50 -5.11
C GLU A 187 9.17 -15.48 -4.80
N TYR A 188 8.97 -14.63 -3.81
CA TYR A 188 9.97 -13.64 -3.35
C TYR A 188 10.87 -14.17 -2.22
N ILE A 189 10.61 -15.37 -1.73
CA ILE A 189 11.42 -16.10 -0.75
C ILE A 189 12.54 -16.83 -1.50
N LYS A 190 13.64 -16.16 -1.75
CA LYS A 190 14.80 -16.76 -2.44
C LYS A 190 16.08 -16.52 -1.66
#